data_98906525f95fa6b9c071819a5c50388c
#
_entry.id   98906525f95fa6b9c071819a5c50388c
#
_cell.length_a   1.000
_cell.length_b   1.000
_cell.length_c   1.000
_cell.angle_alpha   90.00
_cell.angle_beta   90.00
_cell.angle_gamma   90.00
#
_symmetry.space_group_name_H-M   'P 1'
#
loop_
_entity.id
_entity.type
_entity.pdbx_description
1 polymer ?
#
loop_
_entity_poly.entity_id
_entity_poly.type
_entity_poly.pdbx_seq_one_letter_code
_entity_poly.pdbx_strand_id
1 'polypeptide(L)'
;MEELGLFRGDTILIRGKKRRDTVLIVLTDEETEDSKIRLNRVARNNLRVKLGDLVNVHACHDIKYGKRIHVLPFDDSVEGLQGNLFDVYLKPYFLEAYRPVRKGDTFIVRGSMRAVEFKVIETDPAEFCIVAQDTVIHTEGEPVRREDEEANLADVGYDDIGGCRKQMAQIREMVELPLRHPQLFKSIGIKPPRGVLMFGPPGTGKTLMARAVANETGAFFFLINGPEIMSKMAGESESNSVSYTHLTLPTTPYV
;
A
#
# COMPACT_ATOMS: atom_id res chain seq x y z
N MET A 1 17.96 19.33 -1.79
CA MET A 1 18.37 18.57 -2.98
C MET A 1 19.88 18.36 -2.97
N GLU A 2 20.69 19.38 -2.73
CA GLU A 2 22.16 19.29 -2.69
C GLU A 2 22.67 18.28 -1.64
N GLU A 3 22.10 18.26 -0.44
CA GLU A 3 22.49 17.29 0.61
C GLU A 3 22.28 15.82 0.22
N LEU A 4 21.31 15.54 -0.67
CA LEU A 4 21.01 14.19 -1.15
C LEU A 4 21.66 13.88 -2.51
N GLY A 5 22.41 14.83 -3.08
CA GLY A 5 23.02 14.69 -4.40
C GLY A 5 22.02 14.49 -5.54
N LEU A 6 20.80 15.05 -5.40
CA LEU A 6 19.73 14.91 -6.37
C LEU A 6 19.67 16.10 -7.31
N PHE A 7 19.48 15.82 -8.60
CA PHE A 7 19.31 16.78 -9.66
C PHE A 7 17.86 16.78 -10.18
N ARG A 8 17.50 17.86 -10.87
CA ARG A 8 16.20 17.95 -11.54
C ARG A 8 16.09 16.85 -12.61
N GLY A 9 15.05 16.04 -12.53
CA GLY A 9 14.82 14.93 -13.44
C GLY A 9 15.22 13.56 -12.87
N ASP A 10 15.94 13.54 -11.75
CA ASP A 10 16.30 12.28 -11.10
C ASP A 10 15.06 11.56 -10.58
N THR A 11 15.16 10.25 -10.56
CA THR A 11 14.13 9.40 -9.97
C THR A 11 14.44 9.12 -8.51
N ILE A 12 13.42 9.26 -7.68
CA ILE A 12 13.49 9.01 -6.24
C ILE A 12 12.42 8.02 -5.81
N LEU A 13 12.79 7.18 -4.84
CA LEU A 13 11.88 6.34 -4.11
C LEU A 13 11.48 7.08 -2.82
N ILE A 14 10.20 7.37 -2.68
CA ILE A 14 9.66 7.96 -1.45
C ILE A 14 8.93 6.89 -0.67
N ARG A 15 9.25 6.75 0.61
CA ARG A 15 8.56 5.88 1.56
C ARG A 15 7.70 6.71 2.48
N GLY A 16 6.41 6.45 2.43
CA GLY A 16 5.40 7.04 3.29
C GLY A 16 5.04 6.17 4.49
N LYS A 17 3.81 6.33 4.96
CA LYS A 17 3.25 5.51 6.03
C LYS A 17 2.78 4.14 5.54
N LYS A 18 2.60 3.20 6.48
CA LYS A 18 2.04 1.86 6.22
C LYS A 18 2.84 1.07 5.15
N ARG A 19 4.16 1.25 5.12
CA ARG A 19 5.06 0.62 4.13
C ARG A 19 4.70 0.92 2.68
N ARG A 20 3.95 2.00 2.44
CA ARG A 20 3.70 2.46 1.08
C ARG A 20 4.89 3.27 0.61
N ASP A 21 5.33 2.96 -0.57
CA ASP A 21 6.36 3.70 -1.29
C ASP A 21 5.90 3.95 -2.72
N THR A 22 6.47 4.94 -3.36
CA THR A 22 6.23 5.25 -4.77
C THR A 22 7.48 5.85 -5.38
N VAL A 23 7.57 5.80 -6.70
CA VAL A 23 8.69 6.36 -7.45
C VAL A 23 8.23 7.61 -8.19
N LEU A 24 8.97 8.69 -7.99
CA LEU A 24 8.64 10.00 -8.57
C LEU A 24 9.87 10.64 -9.19
N ILE A 25 9.63 11.64 -10.06
CA ILE A 25 10.68 12.49 -10.64
C ILE A 25 10.82 13.74 -9.79
N VAL A 26 12.06 14.11 -9.50
CA VAL A 26 12.40 15.31 -8.74
C VAL A 26 12.30 16.55 -9.62
N LEU A 27 11.63 17.56 -9.12
CA LEU A 27 11.60 18.90 -9.68
C LEU A 27 12.13 19.90 -8.65
N THR A 28 12.85 20.90 -9.10
CA THR A 28 13.32 22.01 -8.25
C THR A 28 12.19 22.98 -7.95
N ASP A 29 12.11 23.43 -6.72
CA ASP A 29 11.18 24.46 -6.27
C ASP A 29 11.91 25.41 -5.31
N GLU A 30 12.07 26.66 -5.71
CA GLU A 30 12.82 27.68 -4.95
C GLU A 30 12.05 28.18 -3.72
N GLU A 31 10.73 28.00 -3.70
CA GLU A 31 9.88 28.44 -2.58
C GLU A 31 9.81 27.42 -1.43
N THR A 32 10.30 26.20 -1.64
CA THR A 32 10.21 25.13 -0.63
C THR A 32 11.45 25.13 0.27
N GLU A 33 11.25 25.15 1.59
CA GLU A 33 12.32 25.04 2.58
C GLU A 33 13.10 23.72 2.43
N ASP A 34 14.39 23.72 2.73
CA ASP A 34 15.32 22.61 2.48
C ASP A 34 14.89 21.27 3.16
N SER A 35 14.21 21.33 4.28
CA SER A 35 13.74 20.13 5.00
C SER A 35 12.34 19.66 4.56
N LYS A 36 11.72 20.31 3.58
CA LYS A 36 10.34 20.03 3.14
C LYS A 36 10.29 19.54 1.71
N ILE A 37 9.30 18.70 1.41
CA ILE A 37 9.00 18.23 0.07
C ILE A 37 7.53 18.53 -0.26
N ARG A 38 7.29 19.05 -1.45
CA ARG A 38 5.93 19.24 -1.99
C ARG A 38 5.52 18.04 -2.81
N LEU A 39 4.44 17.41 -2.41
CA LEU A 39 3.83 16.29 -3.13
C LEU A 39 2.43 16.66 -3.61
N ASN A 40 2.08 16.25 -4.82
CA ASN A 40 0.73 16.40 -5.31
C ASN A 40 -0.25 15.49 -4.52
N ARG A 41 -1.55 15.74 -4.66
CA ARG A 41 -2.58 14.97 -3.94
C ARG A 41 -2.51 13.47 -4.24
N VAL A 42 -2.27 13.10 -5.49
CA VAL A 42 -2.22 11.70 -5.91
C VAL A 42 -1.03 10.97 -5.30
N ALA A 43 0.17 11.56 -5.37
CA ALA A 43 1.35 10.99 -4.73
C ALA A 43 1.19 10.85 -3.20
N ARG A 44 0.55 11.84 -2.55
CA ARG A 44 0.23 11.73 -1.12
C ARG A 44 -0.73 10.58 -0.81
N ASN A 45 -1.73 10.38 -1.66
CA ASN A 45 -2.68 9.27 -1.51
C ASN A 45 -1.97 7.92 -1.70
N ASN A 46 -1.12 7.79 -2.73
CA ASN A 46 -0.32 6.57 -2.94
C ASN A 46 0.58 6.25 -1.75
N LEU A 47 1.19 7.27 -1.16
CA LEU A 47 2.06 7.16 0.01
C LEU A 47 1.29 7.08 1.34
N ARG A 48 -0.02 7.33 1.34
CA ARG A 48 -0.87 7.45 2.53
C ARG A 48 -0.35 8.45 3.56
N VAL A 49 0.12 9.59 3.07
CA VAL A 49 0.63 10.69 3.90
C VAL A 49 -0.28 11.90 3.83
N LYS A 50 -0.40 12.59 4.95
CA LYS A 50 -1.12 13.85 5.10
C LYS A 50 -0.12 15.02 5.07
N LEU A 51 -0.64 16.25 5.03
CA LEU A 51 0.19 17.44 5.13
C LEU A 51 0.87 17.47 6.51
N GLY A 52 2.18 17.72 6.52
CA GLY A 52 3.00 17.74 7.73
C GLY A 52 3.56 16.37 8.16
N ASP A 53 3.23 15.30 7.47
CA ASP A 53 3.81 13.98 7.75
C ASP A 53 5.26 13.89 7.27
N LEU A 54 6.05 13.06 7.97
CA LEU A 54 7.42 12.74 7.60
C LEU A 54 7.45 11.63 6.55
N VAL A 55 8.30 11.79 5.55
CA VAL A 55 8.58 10.80 4.52
C VAL A 55 10.07 10.58 4.38
N ASN A 56 10.47 9.37 3.99
CA ASN A 56 11.87 9.07 3.70
C ASN A 56 12.08 9.12 2.19
N VAL A 57 13.12 9.84 1.77
CA VAL A 57 13.46 10.01 0.36
C VAL A 57 14.79 9.30 0.10
N HIS A 58 14.83 8.47 -0.93
CA HIS A 58 16.02 7.75 -1.36
C HIS A 58 16.24 7.99 -2.86
N ALA A 59 17.48 8.24 -3.26
CA ALA A 59 17.83 8.23 -4.68
C ALA A 59 17.61 6.84 -5.27
N CYS A 60 17.06 6.76 -6.46
CA CYS A 60 16.79 5.51 -7.15
C CYS A 60 17.23 5.63 -8.61
N HIS A 61 18.50 5.33 -8.89
CA HIS A 61 19.08 5.47 -10.22
C HIS A 61 18.94 4.21 -11.08
N ASP A 62 18.74 3.04 -10.44
CA ASP A 62 18.76 1.72 -11.13
C ASP A 62 17.35 1.26 -11.55
N ILE A 63 16.47 2.16 -11.97
CA ILE A 63 15.14 1.78 -12.41
C ILE A 63 15.20 1.29 -13.84
N LYS A 64 14.68 0.09 -14.06
CA LYS A 64 14.61 -0.53 -15.38
C LYS A 64 13.46 0.06 -16.21
N TYR A 65 13.67 0.08 -17.52
CA TYR A 65 12.58 0.38 -18.45
C TYR A 65 11.55 -0.75 -18.44
N GLY A 66 10.27 -0.38 -18.44
CA GLY A 66 9.17 -1.31 -18.48
C GLY A 66 9.05 -1.97 -19.84
N LYS A 67 8.85 -3.29 -19.85
CA LYS A 67 8.48 -4.03 -21.06
C LYS A 67 6.98 -3.97 -21.27
N ARG A 68 6.23 -4.19 -20.21
CA ARG A 68 4.77 -4.15 -20.20
C ARG A 68 4.27 -3.50 -18.92
N ILE A 69 3.19 -2.77 -19.03
CA ILE A 69 2.41 -2.29 -17.91
C ILE A 69 0.93 -2.56 -18.16
N HIS A 70 0.20 -2.91 -17.11
CA HIS A 70 -1.24 -3.05 -17.16
C HIS A 70 -1.88 -1.95 -16.32
N VAL A 71 -2.74 -1.17 -16.96
CA VAL A 71 -3.35 0.03 -16.36
C VAL A 71 -4.86 -0.02 -16.60
N LEU A 72 -5.64 0.14 -15.54
CA LEU A 72 -7.10 0.19 -15.62
C LEU A 72 -7.61 1.54 -15.10
N PRO A 73 -8.65 2.08 -15.73
CA PRO A 73 -9.32 3.28 -15.24
C PRO A 73 -10.22 2.97 -14.05
N PHE A 74 -10.53 3.99 -13.24
CA PHE A 74 -11.62 3.89 -12.26
C PHE A 74 -12.97 4.09 -12.94
N ASP A 75 -13.97 3.30 -12.51
CA ASP A 75 -15.34 3.27 -13.06
C ASP A 75 -16.01 4.65 -13.07
N ASP A 76 -15.97 5.35 -11.94
CA ASP A 76 -16.52 6.70 -11.79
C ASP A 76 -15.85 7.76 -12.68
N SER A 77 -14.58 7.54 -13.04
CA SER A 77 -13.82 8.47 -13.87
C SER A 77 -14.09 8.31 -15.36
N VAL A 78 -14.56 7.15 -15.80
CA VAL A 78 -14.84 6.84 -17.22
C VAL A 78 -16.32 6.80 -17.57
N GLU A 79 -17.21 6.95 -16.60
CA GLU A 79 -18.65 6.97 -16.83
C GLU A 79 -19.04 8.05 -17.84
N GLY A 80 -19.72 7.62 -18.92
CA GLY A 80 -20.13 8.50 -20.02
C GLY A 80 -19.04 8.87 -21.02
N LEU A 81 -17.81 8.37 -20.89
CA LEU A 81 -16.78 8.54 -21.90
C LEU A 81 -16.93 7.50 -23.01
N GLN A 82 -16.95 7.96 -24.25
CA GLN A 82 -16.94 7.13 -25.44
C GLN A 82 -15.61 7.30 -26.16
N GLY A 83 -14.96 6.20 -26.53
CA GLY A 83 -13.71 6.21 -27.29
C GLY A 83 -12.59 5.38 -26.65
N ASN A 84 -11.47 5.32 -27.35
CA ASN A 84 -10.29 4.58 -26.90
C ASN A 84 -9.52 5.41 -25.86
N LEU A 85 -9.59 4.99 -24.60
CA LEU A 85 -8.90 5.66 -23.49
C LEU A 85 -7.38 5.67 -23.66
N PHE A 86 -6.83 4.65 -24.34
CA PHE A 86 -5.41 4.57 -24.61
C PHE A 86 -4.94 5.73 -25.50
N ASP A 87 -5.59 5.93 -26.66
CA ASP A 87 -5.16 6.93 -27.62
C ASP A 87 -5.40 8.37 -27.12
N VAL A 88 -6.48 8.57 -26.38
CA VAL A 88 -6.87 9.92 -25.93
C VAL A 88 -6.14 10.37 -24.68
N TYR A 89 -5.86 9.45 -23.76
CA TYR A 89 -5.33 9.77 -22.43
C TYR A 89 -3.93 9.21 -22.18
N LEU A 90 -3.73 7.89 -22.33
CA LEU A 90 -2.48 7.25 -21.90
C LEU A 90 -1.33 7.51 -22.85
N LYS A 91 -1.57 7.43 -24.15
CA LYS A 91 -0.54 7.67 -25.17
C LYS A 91 0.06 9.08 -25.05
N PRO A 92 -0.71 10.18 -25.01
CA PRO A 92 -0.13 11.50 -24.80
C PRO A 92 0.53 11.69 -23.45
N TYR A 93 0.03 10.98 -22.41
CA TYR A 93 0.57 11.11 -21.06
C TYR A 93 1.96 10.48 -20.91
N PHE A 94 2.20 9.35 -21.58
CA PHE A 94 3.47 8.63 -21.52
C PHE A 94 4.42 8.95 -22.65
N LEU A 95 3.92 9.55 -23.75
CA LEU A 95 4.74 9.85 -24.91
C LEU A 95 5.89 10.79 -24.53
N GLU A 96 7.12 10.32 -24.77
CA GLU A 96 8.37 11.06 -24.53
C GLU A 96 8.60 11.58 -23.10
N ALA A 97 7.78 11.13 -22.14
CA ALA A 97 7.81 11.66 -20.78
C ALA A 97 8.65 10.82 -19.80
N TYR A 98 9.02 9.60 -20.17
CA TYR A 98 9.82 8.67 -19.34
C TYR A 98 9.37 8.62 -17.88
N ARG A 99 8.06 8.45 -17.66
CA ARG A 99 7.47 8.52 -16.34
C ARG A 99 7.68 7.23 -15.55
N PRO A 100 8.18 7.30 -14.32
CA PRO A 100 8.20 6.16 -13.45
C PRO A 100 6.79 5.81 -12.99
N VAL A 101 6.50 4.52 -12.91
CA VAL A 101 5.25 3.96 -12.40
C VAL A 101 5.55 2.80 -11.47
N ARG A 102 4.69 2.60 -10.48
CA ARG A 102 4.77 1.49 -9.56
C ARG A 102 3.45 0.71 -9.55
N LYS A 103 3.56 -0.61 -9.39
CA LYS A 103 2.40 -1.48 -9.19
C LYS A 103 1.56 -1.04 -7.99
N GLY A 104 0.26 -0.87 -8.20
CA GLY A 104 -0.69 -0.43 -7.19
C GLY A 104 -0.83 1.09 -7.03
N ASP A 105 -0.01 1.90 -7.71
CA ASP A 105 -0.15 3.35 -7.69
C ASP A 105 -1.31 3.82 -8.57
N THR A 106 -1.88 4.95 -8.19
CA THR A 106 -2.86 5.68 -8.99
C THR A 106 -2.23 6.93 -9.59
N PHE A 107 -2.70 7.32 -10.75
CA PHE A 107 -2.32 8.57 -11.39
C PHE A 107 -3.50 9.18 -12.16
N ILE A 108 -3.46 10.50 -12.33
CA ILE A 108 -4.53 11.24 -13.01
C ILE A 108 -4.00 11.78 -14.32
N VAL A 109 -4.72 11.52 -15.39
CA VAL A 109 -4.48 12.09 -16.71
C VAL A 109 -5.56 13.10 -17.04
N ARG A 110 -5.15 14.31 -17.37
CA ARG A 110 -6.07 15.36 -17.81
C ARG A 110 -6.17 15.34 -19.33
N GLY A 111 -7.34 14.96 -19.82
CA GLY A 111 -7.67 15.06 -21.24
C GLY A 111 -8.46 16.32 -21.56
N SER A 112 -8.85 16.46 -22.81
CA SER A 112 -9.60 17.63 -23.30
C SER A 112 -10.99 17.78 -22.68
N MET A 113 -11.64 16.68 -22.33
CA MET A 113 -13.01 16.71 -21.78
C MET A 113 -13.01 16.68 -20.25
N ARG A 114 -12.26 15.76 -19.65
CA ARG A 114 -12.18 15.61 -18.19
C ARG A 114 -10.90 14.89 -17.78
N ALA A 115 -10.61 14.92 -16.49
CA ALA A 115 -9.53 14.14 -15.92
C ALA A 115 -10.00 12.71 -15.67
N VAL A 116 -9.19 11.73 -16.06
CA VAL A 116 -9.43 10.30 -15.79
C VAL A 116 -8.36 9.80 -14.83
N GLU A 117 -8.79 9.09 -13.83
CA GLU A 117 -7.93 8.45 -12.85
C GLU A 117 -7.67 7.00 -13.25
N PHE A 118 -6.41 6.60 -13.26
CA PHE A 118 -5.96 5.26 -13.62
C PHE A 118 -5.21 4.63 -12.47
N LYS A 119 -5.29 3.30 -12.40
CA LYS A 119 -4.52 2.48 -11.47
C LYS A 119 -3.58 1.56 -12.23
N VAL A 120 -2.35 1.46 -11.75
CA VAL A 120 -1.35 0.51 -12.26
C VAL A 120 -1.61 -0.85 -11.60
N ILE A 121 -2.04 -1.82 -12.39
CA ILE A 121 -2.37 -3.17 -11.89
C ILE A 121 -1.12 -4.02 -11.85
N GLU A 122 -0.30 -3.95 -12.92
CA GLU A 122 0.90 -4.76 -13.04
C GLU A 122 1.99 -4.03 -13.81
N THR A 123 3.23 -4.34 -13.47
CA THR A 123 4.44 -3.81 -14.10
C THR A 123 5.43 -4.95 -14.36
N ASP A 124 6.10 -4.94 -15.51
CA ASP A 124 7.14 -5.90 -15.90
C ASP A 124 8.38 -5.09 -16.36
N PRO A 125 9.59 -5.33 -15.83
CA PRO A 125 10.09 -6.53 -15.16
C PRO A 125 10.09 -6.49 -13.62
N ALA A 126 9.67 -5.41 -12.97
CA ALA A 126 9.75 -5.25 -11.52
C ALA A 126 8.52 -4.50 -11.00
N GLU A 127 8.38 -4.38 -9.67
CA GLU A 127 7.27 -3.65 -9.04
C GLU A 127 7.18 -2.17 -9.47
N PHE A 128 8.29 -1.61 -9.92
CA PHE A 128 8.35 -0.26 -10.48
C PHE A 128 9.24 -0.23 -11.72
N CYS A 129 8.89 0.59 -12.68
CA CYS A 129 9.63 0.74 -13.93
C CYS A 129 9.43 2.14 -14.51
N ILE A 130 10.27 2.52 -15.47
CA ILE A 130 10.08 3.73 -16.27
C ILE A 130 9.35 3.35 -17.56
N VAL A 131 8.24 4.00 -17.82
CA VAL A 131 7.50 3.83 -19.08
C VAL A 131 8.22 4.59 -20.19
N ALA A 132 8.66 3.85 -21.20
CA ALA A 132 9.35 4.35 -22.38
C ALA A 132 8.48 4.15 -23.64
N GLN A 133 8.98 4.57 -24.78
CA GLN A 133 8.27 4.45 -26.06
C GLN A 133 8.01 3.00 -26.46
N ASP A 134 8.94 2.10 -26.09
CA ASP A 134 8.84 0.66 -26.40
C ASP A 134 8.01 -0.13 -25.39
N THR A 135 7.51 0.52 -24.34
CA THR A 135 6.69 -0.12 -23.30
C THR A 135 5.29 -0.42 -23.83
N VAL A 136 4.89 -1.69 -23.78
CA VAL A 136 3.52 -2.08 -24.14
C VAL A 136 2.57 -1.77 -22.99
N ILE A 137 1.56 -0.96 -23.26
CA ILE A 137 0.55 -0.55 -22.27
C ILE A 137 -0.73 -1.34 -22.54
N HIS A 138 -1.09 -2.22 -21.62
CA HIS A 138 -2.35 -2.96 -21.65
C HIS A 138 -3.41 -2.19 -20.87
N THR A 139 -4.60 -2.07 -21.46
CA THR A 139 -5.76 -1.39 -20.87
C THR A 139 -7.01 -2.25 -20.88
N GLU A 140 -6.84 -3.54 -21.22
CA GLU A 140 -7.94 -4.48 -21.32
C GLU A 140 -8.34 -4.96 -19.91
N GLY A 141 -9.63 -4.90 -19.61
CA GLY A 141 -10.20 -5.34 -18.33
C GLY A 141 -11.38 -4.50 -17.90
N GLU A 142 -12.04 -4.94 -16.86
CA GLU A 142 -13.11 -4.15 -16.23
C GLU A 142 -12.52 -2.96 -15.47
N PRO A 143 -13.15 -1.78 -15.51
CA PRO A 143 -12.74 -0.64 -14.70
C PRO A 143 -12.67 -0.99 -13.21
N VAL A 144 -11.72 -0.40 -12.51
CA VAL A 144 -11.57 -0.61 -11.06
C VAL A 144 -12.69 0.10 -10.32
N ARG A 145 -13.43 -0.62 -9.48
CA ARG A 145 -14.46 -0.01 -8.64
C ARG A 145 -13.82 0.72 -7.48
N ARG A 146 -14.27 1.95 -7.26
CA ARG A 146 -13.73 2.76 -6.16
C ARG A 146 -14.03 2.15 -4.79
N GLU A 147 -15.18 1.51 -4.65
CA GLU A 147 -15.57 0.80 -3.43
C GLU A 147 -14.59 -0.32 -3.05
N ASP A 148 -14.13 -1.08 -4.03
CA ASP A 148 -13.14 -2.15 -3.81
C ASP A 148 -11.77 -1.56 -3.42
N GLU A 149 -11.42 -0.41 -3.99
CA GLU A 149 -10.20 0.31 -3.62
C GLU A 149 -10.31 0.94 -2.23
N GLU A 150 -11.46 1.53 -1.90
CA GLU A 150 -11.72 2.07 -0.56
C GLU A 150 -11.78 0.96 0.50
N ALA A 151 -12.31 -0.22 0.17
CA ALA A 151 -12.25 -1.38 1.04
C ALA A 151 -10.80 -1.86 1.28
N ASN A 152 -9.96 -1.82 0.24
CA ASN A 152 -8.51 -2.04 0.35
C ASN A 152 -7.78 -0.86 1.03
N LEU A 153 -8.33 0.36 0.92
CA LEU A 153 -7.85 1.57 1.58
C LEU A 153 -8.30 1.70 3.04
N ALA A 154 -9.32 0.94 3.44
CA ALA A 154 -9.75 0.85 4.84
C ALA A 154 -8.73 0.14 5.76
N ASP A 155 -7.47 0.14 5.37
CA ASP A 155 -6.30 -0.20 6.18
C ASP A 155 -6.19 0.77 7.34
N VAL A 156 -6.85 0.44 8.41
CA VAL A 156 -6.79 1.19 9.66
C VAL A 156 -5.35 1.20 10.18
N GLY A 157 -4.78 2.39 10.38
CA GLY A 157 -3.49 2.55 11.05
C GLY A 157 -3.65 2.96 12.51
N TYR A 158 -2.54 3.05 13.20
CA TYR A 158 -2.54 3.54 14.60
C TYR A 158 -3.06 4.98 14.72
N ASP A 159 -2.89 5.79 13.70
CA ASP A 159 -3.35 7.20 13.66
C ASP A 159 -4.89 7.30 13.60
N ASP A 160 -5.57 6.24 13.16
CA ASP A 160 -7.02 6.20 13.05
C ASP A 160 -7.69 5.81 14.38
N ILE A 161 -6.88 5.41 15.38
CA ILE A 161 -7.36 4.98 16.69
C ILE A 161 -7.17 6.11 17.69
N GLY A 162 -8.28 6.71 18.11
CA GLY A 162 -8.30 7.73 19.15
C GLY A 162 -8.46 7.16 20.58
N GLY A 163 -7.91 7.85 21.57
CA GLY A 163 -8.24 7.63 22.98
C GLY A 163 -7.58 6.45 23.70
N CYS A 164 -7.08 5.43 23.01
CA CYS A 164 -6.56 4.18 23.59
C CYS A 164 -5.02 4.10 23.63
N ARG A 165 -4.34 5.20 23.91
CA ARG A 165 -2.87 5.28 23.83
C ARG A 165 -2.14 4.24 24.68
N LYS A 166 -2.59 4.00 25.93
CA LYS A 166 -1.96 3.03 26.83
C LYS A 166 -2.11 1.60 26.34
N GLN A 167 -3.32 1.22 25.92
CA GLN A 167 -3.62 -0.09 25.39
C GLN A 167 -2.88 -0.35 24.08
N MET A 168 -2.82 0.66 23.23
CA MET A 168 -2.07 0.60 21.98
C MET A 168 -0.58 0.39 22.22
N ALA A 169 0.03 1.10 23.18
CA ALA A 169 1.43 0.90 23.53
C ALA A 169 1.71 -0.53 24.02
N GLN A 170 0.83 -1.09 24.84
CA GLN A 170 0.94 -2.48 25.31
C GLN A 170 0.84 -3.49 24.17
N ILE A 171 -0.09 -3.31 23.26
CA ILE A 171 -0.25 -4.21 22.10
C ILE A 171 0.96 -4.11 21.17
N ARG A 172 1.47 -2.91 20.92
CA ARG A 172 2.68 -2.71 20.13
C ARG A 172 3.87 -3.45 20.72
N GLU A 173 4.06 -3.33 22.02
CA GLU A 173 5.16 -4.01 22.72
C GLU A 173 5.00 -5.54 22.68
N MET A 174 3.78 -6.07 22.87
CA MET A 174 3.54 -7.51 22.92
C MET A 174 3.46 -8.18 21.55
N VAL A 175 2.99 -7.50 20.52
CA VAL A 175 2.74 -8.11 19.20
C VAL A 175 3.70 -7.58 18.14
N GLU A 176 3.85 -6.27 18.03
CA GLU A 176 4.65 -5.65 16.97
C GLU A 176 6.15 -5.90 17.20
N LEU A 177 6.63 -5.73 18.42
CA LEU A 177 8.05 -5.87 18.73
C LEU A 177 8.61 -7.28 18.43
N PRO A 178 7.94 -8.38 18.82
CA PRO A 178 8.38 -9.73 18.45
C PRO A 178 8.36 -10.02 16.95
N LEU A 179 7.40 -9.45 16.23
CA LEU A 179 7.28 -9.64 14.78
C LEU A 179 8.35 -8.88 14.01
N ARG A 180 8.71 -7.66 14.47
CA ARG A 180 9.74 -6.83 13.81
C ARG A 180 11.16 -7.25 14.18
N HIS A 181 11.36 -7.69 15.42
CA HIS A 181 12.67 -7.97 15.97
C HIS A 181 12.76 -9.35 16.67
N PRO A 182 12.51 -10.46 15.95
CA PRO A 182 12.50 -11.79 16.54
C PRO A 182 13.86 -12.19 17.14
N GLN A 183 14.95 -11.63 16.60
CA GLN A 183 16.29 -11.91 17.07
C GLN A 183 16.55 -11.39 18.51
N LEU A 184 15.93 -10.26 18.88
CA LEU A 184 16.05 -9.74 20.25
C LEU A 184 15.50 -10.72 21.28
N PHE A 185 14.35 -11.32 20.99
CA PHE A 185 13.71 -12.32 21.87
C PHE A 185 14.54 -13.61 21.96
N LYS A 186 15.16 -14.03 20.84
CA LYS A 186 16.04 -15.19 20.81
C LYS A 186 17.33 -14.93 21.62
N SER A 187 17.93 -13.74 21.52
CA SER A 187 19.17 -13.40 22.24
C SER A 187 18.97 -13.30 23.75
N ILE A 188 17.80 -12.84 24.20
CA ILE A 188 17.45 -12.71 25.62
C ILE A 188 16.89 -14.03 26.17
N GLY A 189 16.53 -15.00 25.30
CA GLY A 189 15.95 -16.28 25.71
C GLY A 189 14.50 -16.22 26.16
N ILE A 190 13.80 -15.11 25.90
CA ILE A 190 12.40 -14.92 26.27
C ILE A 190 11.49 -15.37 25.12
N LYS A 191 10.51 -16.20 25.43
CA LYS A 191 9.48 -16.56 24.43
C LYS A 191 8.44 -15.46 24.34
N PRO A 192 8.18 -14.91 23.14
CA PRO A 192 7.11 -13.90 22.96
C PRO A 192 5.74 -14.48 23.30
N PRO A 193 4.80 -13.66 23.77
CA PRO A 193 3.43 -14.10 24.02
C PRO A 193 2.78 -14.59 22.71
N ARG A 194 2.06 -15.70 22.79
CA ARG A 194 1.40 -16.32 21.62
C ARG A 194 -0.02 -15.83 21.38
N GLY A 195 -0.58 -15.07 22.31
CA GLY A 195 -1.94 -14.58 22.20
C GLY A 195 -2.20 -13.39 23.12
N VAL A 196 -3.16 -12.58 22.73
CA VAL A 196 -3.63 -11.41 23.48
C VAL A 196 -5.14 -11.48 23.61
N LEU A 197 -5.65 -11.40 24.82
CA LEU A 197 -7.08 -11.31 25.08
C LEU A 197 -7.51 -9.85 25.17
N MET A 198 -8.37 -9.43 24.25
CA MET A 198 -8.98 -8.10 24.26
C MET A 198 -10.42 -8.19 24.77
N PHE A 199 -10.72 -7.50 25.87
CA PHE A 199 -12.06 -7.48 26.47
C PHE A 199 -12.56 -6.05 26.65
N GLY A 200 -13.87 -5.90 26.79
CA GLY A 200 -14.55 -4.61 26.95
C GLY A 200 -15.92 -4.57 26.27
N PRO A 201 -16.69 -3.50 26.45
CA PRO A 201 -18.01 -3.34 25.83
C PRO A 201 -17.98 -3.42 24.31
N PRO A 202 -19.08 -3.76 23.62
CA PRO A 202 -19.17 -3.67 22.17
C PRO A 202 -18.94 -2.20 21.71
N GLY A 203 -18.40 -2.03 20.51
CA GLY A 203 -18.15 -0.72 19.94
C GLY A 203 -16.88 -0.01 20.43
N THR A 204 -16.09 -0.56 21.34
CA THR A 204 -14.84 0.05 21.88
C THR A 204 -13.62 -0.07 20.95
N GLY A 205 -13.78 -0.56 19.73
CA GLY A 205 -12.70 -0.62 18.73
C GLY A 205 -11.71 -1.78 18.85
N LYS A 206 -12.05 -2.88 19.57
CA LYS A 206 -11.15 -4.04 19.73
C LYS A 206 -10.68 -4.63 18.40
N THR A 207 -11.61 -4.90 17.48
CA THR A 207 -11.29 -5.41 16.14
C THR A 207 -10.54 -4.38 15.30
N LEU A 208 -10.84 -3.09 15.47
CA LEU A 208 -10.15 -2.01 14.80
C LEU A 208 -8.67 -1.96 15.22
N MET A 209 -8.39 -2.10 16.52
CA MET A 209 -7.02 -2.21 17.03
C MET A 209 -6.26 -3.39 16.42
N ALA A 210 -6.89 -4.58 16.38
CA ALA A 210 -6.25 -5.76 15.81
C ALA A 210 -5.91 -5.58 14.33
N ARG A 211 -6.82 -4.98 13.55
CA ARG A 211 -6.55 -4.63 12.15
C ARG A 211 -5.42 -3.62 12.00
N ALA A 212 -5.40 -2.59 12.83
CA ALA A 212 -4.34 -1.59 12.80
C ALA A 212 -2.96 -2.19 13.07
N VAL A 213 -2.86 -3.06 14.07
CA VAL A 213 -1.60 -3.76 14.38
C VAL A 213 -1.14 -4.63 13.21
N ALA A 214 -2.04 -5.40 12.60
CA ALA A 214 -1.73 -6.23 11.44
C ALA A 214 -1.24 -5.39 10.25
N ASN A 215 -1.91 -4.29 9.95
CA ASN A 215 -1.54 -3.39 8.86
C ASN A 215 -0.19 -2.71 9.09
N GLU A 216 0.08 -2.27 10.31
CA GLU A 216 1.36 -1.61 10.63
C GLU A 216 2.53 -2.59 10.67
N THR A 217 2.30 -3.83 11.10
CA THR A 217 3.32 -4.87 11.09
C THR A 217 3.51 -5.51 9.72
N GLY A 218 2.53 -5.35 8.83
CA GLY A 218 2.46 -6.04 7.53
C GLY A 218 2.20 -7.54 7.69
N ALA A 219 1.63 -7.95 8.83
CA ALA A 219 1.20 -9.32 9.07
C ALA A 219 -0.12 -9.59 8.34
N PHE A 220 -0.31 -10.82 7.91
CA PHE A 220 -1.58 -11.25 7.37
C PHE A 220 -2.65 -11.25 8.47
N PHE A 221 -3.78 -10.60 8.21
CA PHE A 221 -4.88 -10.51 9.16
C PHE A 221 -6.02 -11.44 8.74
N PHE A 222 -6.37 -12.34 9.62
CA PHE A 222 -7.47 -13.27 9.42
C PHE A 222 -8.51 -13.10 10.54
N LEU A 223 -9.75 -12.77 10.17
CA LEU A 223 -10.86 -12.62 11.11
C LEU A 223 -11.71 -13.89 11.12
N ILE A 224 -11.81 -14.54 12.27
CA ILE A 224 -12.62 -15.73 12.46
C ILE A 224 -13.73 -15.41 13.44
N ASN A 225 -14.98 -15.60 13.04
CA ASN A 225 -16.12 -15.48 13.93
C ASN A 225 -16.35 -16.80 14.65
N GLY A 226 -16.41 -16.80 15.97
CA GLY A 226 -16.62 -18.01 16.77
C GLY A 226 -17.79 -18.87 16.32
N PRO A 227 -18.97 -18.33 16.01
CA PRO A 227 -20.11 -19.08 15.49
C PRO A 227 -19.87 -19.78 14.15
N GLU A 228 -18.98 -19.28 13.31
CA GLU A 228 -18.64 -19.88 12.00
C GLU A 228 -17.80 -21.15 12.15
N ILE A 229 -17.02 -21.25 13.22
CA ILE A 229 -16.22 -22.44 13.53
C ILE A 229 -17.09 -23.52 14.16
N MET A 230 -18.04 -23.10 14.97
CA MET A 230 -19.00 -24.01 15.64
C MET A 230 -20.19 -24.24 14.73
N SER A 231 -20.00 -24.92 13.60
CA SER A 231 -21.12 -25.29 12.74
C SER A 231 -21.98 -26.33 13.46
N LYS A 232 -23.29 -26.33 13.13
CA LYS A 232 -24.26 -27.26 13.78
C LYS A 232 -24.00 -28.74 13.49
N MET A 233 -23.07 -29.08 12.62
CA MET A 233 -22.65 -30.42 12.27
C MET A 233 -21.21 -30.67 12.72
N ALA A 234 -21.00 -31.65 13.57
CA ALA A 234 -19.70 -31.96 14.19
C ALA A 234 -18.54 -32.24 13.20
N GLY A 235 -18.83 -32.56 11.95
CA GLY A 235 -17.80 -32.79 10.90
C GLY A 235 -17.32 -31.55 10.18
N GLU A 236 -18.12 -30.48 10.08
CA GLU A 236 -17.75 -29.26 9.39
C GLU A 236 -16.84 -28.34 10.24
N SER A 237 -16.99 -28.35 11.55
CA SER A 237 -16.16 -27.56 12.46
C SER A 237 -14.71 -28.01 12.46
N GLU A 238 -14.44 -29.30 12.32
CA GLU A 238 -13.08 -29.86 12.23
C GLU A 238 -12.43 -29.49 10.89
N SER A 239 -13.14 -29.61 9.78
CA SER A 239 -12.62 -29.26 8.45
C SER A 239 -12.33 -27.76 8.33
N ASN A 240 -13.17 -26.90 8.89
CA ASN A 240 -12.94 -25.47 8.94
C ASN A 240 -11.73 -25.12 9.82
N SER A 241 -11.59 -25.75 10.98
CA SER A 241 -10.43 -25.55 11.85
C SER A 241 -9.11 -25.96 11.16
N VAL A 242 -9.11 -27.07 10.42
CA VAL A 242 -7.94 -27.53 9.65
C VAL A 242 -7.58 -26.55 8.54
N SER A 243 -8.56 -26.01 7.82
CA SER A 243 -8.32 -25.01 6.77
C SER A 243 -7.63 -23.76 7.33
N TYR A 244 -8.00 -23.32 8.53
CA TYR A 244 -7.41 -22.15 9.18
C TYR A 244 -6.02 -22.42 9.74
N THR A 245 -5.73 -23.60 10.25
CA THR A 245 -4.38 -23.95 10.73
C THR A 245 -3.34 -24.00 9.63
N HIS A 246 -3.72 -24.38 8.42
CA HIS A 246 -2.83 -24.32 7.25
C HIS A 246 -2.45 -22.91 6.82
N LEU A 247 -3.32 -21.92 7.06
CA LEU A 247 -3.05 -20.51 6.78
C LEU A 247 -2.16 -19.83 7.82
N THR A 248 -2.14 -20.35 9.05
CA THR A 248 -1.38 -19.78 10.17
C THR A 248 0.01 -20.38 10.36
N LEU A 249 0.38 -21.38 9.59
CA LEU A 249 1.73 -21.93 9.63
C LEU A 249 2.70 -20.89 9.05
N PRO A 250 3.70 -20.41 9.83
CA PRO A 250 4.68 -19.49 9.32
C PRO A 250 5.52 -20.19 8.26
N THR A 251 5.41 -19.76 7.03
CA THR A 251 6.35 -20.09 5.96
C THR A 251 7.63 -19.28 6.12
N THR A 252 8.25 -19.34 7.28
CA THR A 252 9.63 -18.90 7.41
C THR A 252 10.50 -20.13 7.19
N PRO A 253 11.23 -20.23 6.08
CA PRO A 253 12.24 -21.24 5.96
C PRO A 253 13.26 -20.97 7.06
N TYR A 254 13.50 -21.97 7.89
CA TYR A 254 14.66 -21.98 8.77
C TYR A 254 15.89 -22.09 7.87
N VAL A 255 16.66 -21.01 7.77
CA VAL A 255 18.05 -21.04 7.35
C VAL A 255 18.92 -20.73 8.54
#